data_e98317f3e426652f0d2bfbbfcc9c1329
#
_entry.id   e98317f3e426652f0d2bfbbfcc9c1329
#
_cell.length_a   1.000
_cell.length_b   1.000
_cell.length_c   1.000
_cell.angle_alpha   90.00
_cell.angle_beta   90.00
_cell.angle_gamma   90.00
#
_symmetry.space_group_name_H-M   'P 1'
#
loop_
_entity.id
_entity.type
_entity.pdbx_description
1 polymer ?
#
loop_
_entity_poly.entity_id
_entity_poly.type
_entity_poly.pdbx_seq_one_letter_code
_entity_poly.pdbx_strand_id
1 'polypeptide(L)' 'LAETLLYLHDTFGKKEDNSLKVVLSRDELASMIGTATESCIRLLSDFNKLGLIELNGKKIVLKDINALKKLAD' A
#
# COMPACT_ATOMS: atom_id res chain seq x y z
N LEU A 1 -5.05 6.08 -1.77
CA LEU A 1 -4.00 5.11 -1.43
C LEU A 1 -4.44 3.66 -1.67
N ALA A 2 -5.66 3.31 -1.28
CA ALA A 2 -6.15 1.94 -1.50
C ALA A 2 -6.12 1.55 -2.98
N GLU A 3 -6.58 2.43 -3.85
CA GLU A 3 -6.56 2.20 -5.30
C GLU A 3 -5.14 1.96 -5.81
N THR A 4 -4.19 2.78 -5.35
CA THR A 4 -2.80 2.67 -5.78
C THR A 4 -2.18 1.35 -5.35
N LEU A 5 -2.42 0.95 -4.10
CA LEU A 5 -1.91 -0.32 -3.59
C LEU A 5 -2.49 -1.50 -4.37
N LEU A 6 -3.79 -1.48 -4.65
CA LEU A 6 -4.43 -2.52 -5.45
C LEU A 6 -3.89 -2.55 -6.88
N TYR A 7 -3.67 -1.38 -7.47
CA TYR A 7 -3.08 -1.27 -8.80
C TYR A 7 -1.70 -1.90 -8.85
N LEU A 8 -0.85 -1.59 -7.86
CA LEU A 8 0.48 -2.16 -7.79
C LEU A 8 0.45 -3.69 -7.61
N HIS A 9 -0.47 -4.16 -6.79
CA HIS A 9 -0.66 -5.59 -6.57
C HIS A 9 -1.11 -6.31 -7.86
N ASP A 10 -2.09 -5.74 -8.55
CA ASP A 10 -2.65 -6.37 -9.75
C ASP A 10 -1.71 -6.29 -10.95
N THR A 11 -0.93 -5.21 -11.04
CA THR A 11 -0.04 -4.96 -12.18
C THR A 11 1.29 -5.70 -12.05
N PHE A 12 1.91 -5.64 -10.88
CA PHE A 12 3.26 -6.17 -10.66
C PHE A 12 3.29 -7.48 -9.86
N GLY A 13 2.19 -7.79 -9.17
CA GLY A 13 2.11 -9.01 -8.38
C GLY A 13 2.78 -8.89 -7.02
N LYS A 14 2.96 -10.04 -6.37
CA LYS A 14 3.54 -10.13 -5.04
C LYS A 14 4.69 -11.14 -5.04
N LYS A 15 5.60 -10.99 -4.06
CA LYS A 15 6.70 -11.91 -3.83
C LYS A 15 6.22 -13.13 -3.04
N GLU A 16 7.12 -14.11 -2.84
CA GLU A 16 6.82 -15.30 -2.05
C GLU A 16 6.40 -14.98 -0.61
N ASP A 17 6.93 -13.89 -0.06
CA ASP A 17 6.57 -13.44 1.29
C ASP A 17 5.26 -12.62 1.31
N ASN A 18 4.53 -12.59 0.21
CA ASN A 18 3.26 -11.87 0.01
C ASN A 18 3.40 -10.36 -0.03
N SER A 19 4.62 -9.80 0.02
CA SER A 19 4.82 -8.36 -0.13
C SER A 19 4.70 -7.96 -1.59
N LEU A 20 4.33 -6.70 -1.84
CA LEU A 20 4.27 -6.17 -3.19
C LEU A 20 5.62 -6.35 -3.88
N LYS A 21 5.59 -6.83 -5.11
CA LYS A 21 6.80 -7.10 -5.88
C LYS A 21 7.56 -5.82 -6.18
N VAL A 22 6.83 -4.73 -6.47
CA VAL A 22 7.43 -3.42 -6.67
C VAL A 22 7.61 -2.74 -5.32
N VAL A 23 8.82 -2.23 -5.07
CA VAL A 23 9.13 -1.52 -3.82
C VAL A 23 9.38 -0.06 -4.16
N LEU A 24 8.50 0.80 -3.68
CA LEU A 24 8.60 2.24 -3.86
C LEU A 24 8.98 2.90 -2.55
N SER A 25 9.75 4.00 -2.64
CA SER A 25 9.99 4.83 -1.47
C SER A 25 8.67 5.52 -1.07
N ARG A 26 8.61 6.02 0.14
CA ARG A 26 7.42 6.76 0.60
C ARG A 26 7.21 8.02 -0.22
N ASP A 27 8.30 8.67 -0.67
CA ASP A 27 8.23 9.84 -1.55
C ASP A 27 7.63 9.48 -2.91
N GLU A 28 8.07 8.38 -3.49
CA GLU A 28 7.56 7.91 -4.77
C GLU A 28 6.08 7.55 -4.68
N LEU A 29 5.69 6.84 -3.62
CA LEU A 29 4.31 6.46 -3.41
C LEU A 29 3.43 7.69 -3.19
N ALA A 30 3.90 8.64 -2.39
CA ALA A 30 3.18 9.91 -2.16
C ALA A 30 2.95 10.65 -3.46
N SER A 31 3.96 10.70 -4.34
CA SER A 31 3.82 11.33 -5.65
C SER A 31 2.74 10.64 -6.50
N MET A 32 2.69 9.33 -6.46
CA MET A 32 1.68 8.58 -7.22
C MET A 32 0.26 8.90 -6.77
N ILE A 33 0.05 9.06 -5.48
CA ILE A 33 -1.29 9.34 -4.96
C ILE A 33 -1.60 10.84 -4.87
N GLY A 34 -0.62 11.69 -5.18
CA GLY A 34 -0.83 13.14 -5.21
C GLY A 34 -0.92 13.79 -3.85
N THR A 35 -0.15 13.30 -2.88
CA THR A 35 -0.15 13.84 -1.52
C THR A 35 1.26 14.08 -1.01
N ALA A 36 1.39 14.76 0.14
CA ALA A 36 2.68 14.95 0.79
C ALA A 36 3.17 13.61 1.38
N THR A 37 4.50 13.46 1.44
CA THR A 37 5.12 12.25 1.97
C THR A 37 4.65 11.95 3.39
N GLU A 38 4.56 12.96 4.25
CA GLU A 38 4.11 12.79 5.62
C GLU A 38 2.68 12.26 5.70
N SER A 39 1.80 12.75 4.83
CA SER A 39 0.42 12.28 4.76
C SER A 39 0.36 10.84 4.29
N CYS A 40 1.19 10.48 3.31
CA CYS A 40 1.29 9.11 2.83
C CYS A 40 1.72 8.16 3.94
N ILE A 41 2.75 8.53 4.70
CA ILE A 41 3.24 7.73 5.81
C ILE A 41 2.13 7.51 6.86
N ARG A 42 1.39 8.56 7.16
CA ARG A 42 0.27 8.48 8.12
C ARG A 42 -0.83 7.54 7.62
N LEU A 43 -1.20 7.64 6.35
CA LEU A 43 -2.21 6.77 5.76
C LEU A 43 -1.78 5.30 5.81
N LEU A 44 -0.52 5.03 5.48
CA LEU A 44 0.02 3.67 5.55
C LEU A 44 -0.01 3.14 6.98
N SER A 45 0.36 3.98 7.95
CA SER A 45 0.31 3.60 9.36
C SER A 45 -1.11 3.28 9.80
N ASP A 46 -2.09 4.09 9.39
CA ASP A 46 -3.49 3.85 9.72
C ASP A 46 -3.99 2.54 9.11
N PHE A 47 -3.65 2.27 7.86
CA PHE A 47 -4.01 1.03 7.19
C PHE A 47 -3.38 -0.18 7.90
N ASN A 48 -2.14 -0.04 8.34
CA ASN A 48 -1.47 -1.08 9.10
C ASN A 48 -2.18 -1.38 10.42
N LYS A 49 -2.58 -0.34 11.14
CA LYS A 49 -3.30 -0.47 12.41
C LYS A 49 -4.66 -1.14 12.23
N LEU A 50 -5.32 -0.87 11.11
CA LEU A 50 -6.62 -1.45 10.78
C LEU A 50 -6.53 -2.89 10.29
N GLY A 51 -5.32 -3.41 10.11
CA GLY A 51 -5.13 -4.77 9.62
C GLY A 51 -5.34 -4.93 8.12
N LEU A 52 -5.40 -3.82 7.38
CA LEU A 52 -5.59 -3.85 5.92
C LEU A 52 -4.29 -4.20 5.21
N ILE A 53 -3.18 -3.75 5.76
CA ILE A 53 -1.84 -4.01 5.23
C ILE A 53 -0.90 -4.32 6.38
N GLU A 54 0.27 -4.85 6.04
CA GLU A 54 1.36 -5.02 6.99
C GLU A 54 2.59 -4.32 6.43
N LEU A 55 3.28 -3.56 7.26
CA LEU A 55 4.49 -2.83 6.87
C LEU A 55 5.72 -3.50 7.46
N ASN A 56 6.66 -3.88 6.59
CA ASN A 56 7.94 -4.46 6.97
C ASN A 56 9.06 -3.64 6.31
N GLY A 57 9.48 -2.57 6.98
CA GLY A 57 10.40 -1.61 6.37
C GLY A 57 9.74 -0.97 5.16
N LYS A 58 10.37 -1.08 4.00
CA LYS A 58 9.82 -0.57 2.75
C LYS A 58 8.78 -1.50 2.13
N LYS A 59 8.73 -2.74 2.59
CA LYS A 59 7.82 -3.75 2.02
C LYS A 59 6.41 -3.55 2.53
N ILE A 60 5.44 -3.76 1.65
CA ILE A 60 4.02 -3.64 1.97
C ILE A 60 3.34 -4.95 1.60
N VAL A 61 2.65 -5.55 2.56
CA VAL A 61 1.83 -6.75 2.34
C VAL A 61 0.38 -6.35 2.41
N LEU A 62 -0.40 -6.68 1.37
CA LEU A 62 -1.85 -6.42 1.39
C LEU A 62 -2.53 -7.60 2.10
N LYS A 63 -3.08 -7.34 3.28
CA LYS A 63 -3.69 -8.38 4.11
C LYS A 63 -5.17 -8.57 3.85
N ASP A 64 -5.90 -7.48 3.69
CA ASP A 64 -7.35 -7.54 3.48
C ASP A 64 -7.71 -6.84 2.16
N ILE A 65 -7.55 -7.59 1.08
CA ILE A 65 -7.79 -7.06 -0.26
C ILE A 65 -9.24 -6.65 -0.46
N ASN A 66 -10.19 -7.41 0.11
CA ASN A 66 -11.61 -7.08 -0.02
C ASN A 66 -11.95 -5.75 0.65
N ALA A 67 -11.39 -5.52 1.83
CA ALA A 67 -11.59 -4.24 2.53
C ALA A 67 -10.95 -3.10 1.77
N LEU A 68 -9.76 -3.31 1.20
CA LEU A 68 -9.09 -2.30 0.38
C LEU A 68 -9.92 -1.96 -0.86
N LYS A 69 -10.52 -2.95 -1.50
CA LYS A 69 -11.41 -2.73 -2.64
C LYS A 69 -12.61 -1.87 -2.27
N LYS A 70 -13.20 -2.10 -1.10
CA LYS A 70 -14.31 -1.29 -0.62
C LYS A 70 -13.90 0.16 -0.39
N LEU A 71 -12.72 0.40 0.13
CA LEU A 71 -12.21 1.75 0.33
C LEU A 71 -11.89 2.44 -0.99
N ALA A 72 -11.52 1.69 -2.01
CA ALA A 72 -11.19 2.24 -3.33
C ALA A 72 -12.44 2.58 -4.14
N ASP A 73 -13.56 1.99 -3.82
CA ASP A 73 -14.84 2.28 -4.52
C ASP A 73 -15.46 3.65 -4.08
#